data_33e104306299d83ca60f1576c86e10b2
#
_entry.id   33e104306299d83ca60f1576c86e10b2
#
_cell.length_a   1.000
_cell.length_b   1.000
_cell.length_c   1.000
_cell.angle_alpha   90.00
_cell.angle_beta   90.00
_cell.angle_gamma   90.00
#
_symmetry.space_group_name_H-M   'P 1'
#
loop_
_entity.id
_entity.type
_entity.pdbx_description
1 polymer ?
#
loop_
_entity_poly.entity_id
_entity_poly.type
_entity_poly.pdbx_seq_one_letter_code
_entity_poly.pdbx_strand_id
1 'polypeptide(L)'
;MAEITKSMQSHLLRGLDDQQSWSLLKKMAFKEGEELKNASFEKIGNEILKKCGGIPLAIRAIGGLLYLRKSVREWQLFKDNELLNISEEDNDILPTLKLSYDHLPSHLKQCFAFCSIYPKDYKIEKTSLIYMWMAQGFIKLYNETKCPEDVGNEYFMDLHWRSFFQEVEEDELGNISKFKIHDLMHDLAIKVMGSESTTIYSKETDIDEKTHHVSFGHILSSSSEVPISFFCHVNHGMIP
;
A
#
# COMPACT_ATOMS: atom_id res chain seq x y z
N MET A 1 -4.65 -24.70 -1.55
CA MET A 1 -5.70 -24.06 -0.69
C MET A 1 -7.00 -24.85 -0.64
N ALA A 2 -7.56 -25.33 -1.77
CA ALA A 2 -8.79 -26.15 -1.77
C ALA A 2 -8.71 -27.44 -0.95
N GLU A 3 -7.53 -28.05 -0.84
CA GLU A 3 -7.31 -29.27 -0.03
C GLU A 3 -7.39 -29.00 1.49
N ILE A 4 -7.00 -27.80 1.92
CA ILE A 4 -7.03 -27.43 3.35
C ILE A 4 -8.47 -27.14 3.80
N THR A 5 -9.30 -26.62 2.91
CA THR A 5 -10.69 -26.23 3.22
C THR A 5 -11.71 -27.36 3.00
N LYS A 6 -11.28 -28.55 2.52
CA LYS A 6 -12.16 -29.67 2.14
C LYS A 6 -13.32 -29.26 1.21
N SER A 7 -13.15 -28.19 0.40
CA SER A 7 -14.17 -27.79 -0.55
C SER A 7 -14.25 -28.79 -1.71
N MET A 8 -15.45 -29.24 -2.03
CA MET A 8 -15.68 -30.23 -3.12
C MET A 8 -15.46 -29.66 -4.51
N GLN A 9 -15.38 -28.34 -4.66
CA GLN A 9 -15.11 -27.65 -5.93
C GLN A 9 -14.17 -26.48 -5.71
N SER A 10 -13.10 -26.41 -6.49
CA SER A 10 -12.25 -25.21 -6.57
C SER A 10 -12.94 -24.20 -7.49
N HIS A 11 -13.19 -22.99 -6.99
CA HIS A 11 -13.70 -21.88 -7.80
C HIS A 11 -12.53 -20.96 -8.14
N LEU A 12 -12.18 -20.92 -9.43
CA LEU A 12 -11.15 -20.00 -9.91
C LEU A 12 -11.77 -18.61 -10.07
N LEU A 13 -11.37 -17.67 -9.22
CA LEU A 13 -11.74 -16.28 -9.38
C LEU A 13 -11.04 -15.72 -10.63
N ARG A 14 -11.83 -15.31 -11.61
CA ARG A 14 -11.32 -14.61 -12.79
C ARG A 14 -11.18 -13.13 -12.50
N GLY A 15 -10.22 -12.47 -13.17
CA GLY A 15 -10.13 -11.01 -13.17
C GLY A 15 -11.41 -10.37 -13.74
N LEU A 16 -11.51 -9.05 -13.57
CA LEU A 16 -12.59 -8.27 -14.19
C LEU A 16 -12.50 -8.36 -15.71
N ASP A 17 -13.68 -8.40 -16.37
CA ASP A 17 -13.74 -8.24 -17.81
C ASP A 17 -13.39 -6.81 -18.24
N ASP A 18 -13.28 -6.59 -19.56
CA ASP A 18 -12.87 -5.28 -20.11
C ASP A 18 -13.85 -4.17 -19.73
N GLN A 19 -15.15 -4.44 -19.73
CA GLN A 19 -16.20 -3.48 -19.40
C GLN A 19 -16.16 -3.11 -17.90
N GLN A 20 -16.03 -4.09 -17.04
CA GLN A 20 -15.90 -3.92 -15.60
C GLN A 20 -14.60 -3.17 -15.26
N SER A 21 -13.49 -3.55 -15.91
CA SER A 21 -12.18 -2.92 -15.76
C SER A 21 -12.23 -1.44 -16.14
N TRP A 22 -12.84 -1.12 -17.27
CA TRP A 22 -13.01 0.27 -17.71
C TRP A 22 -13.91 1.06 -16.77
N SER A 23 -15.01 0.47 -16.30
CA SER A 23 -15.90 1.09 -15.33
C SER A 23 -15.17 1.43 -14.03
N LEU A 24 -14.36 0.50 -13.52
CA LEU A 24 -13.55 0.72 -12.31
C LEU A 24 -12.50 1.81 -12.54
N LEU A 25 -11.78 1.77 -13.66
CA LEU A 25 -10.79 2.79 -14.00
C LEU A 25 -11.41 4.19 -14.06
N LYS A 26 -12.57 4.32 -14.72
CA LYS A 26 -13.30 5.60 -14.77
C LYS A 26 -13.61 6.14 -13.37
N LYS A 27 -14.15 5.28 -12.52
CA LYS A 27 -14.49 5.67 -11.14
C LYS A 27 -13.28 6.18 -10.34
N MET A 28 -12.09 5.63 -10.63
CA MET A 28 -10.86 6.01 -9.93
C MET A 28 -10.16 7.23 -10.55
N ALA A 29 -10.20 7.35 -11.88
CA ALA A 29 -9.43 8.36 -12.61
C ALA A 29 -10.17 9.68 -12.84
N PHE A 30 -11.50 9.74 -12.61
CA PHE A 30 -12.31 10.94 -12.83
C PHE A 30 -13.14 11.28 -11.59
N LYS A 31 -13.46 12.57 -11.42
CA LYS A 31 -14.44 12.99 -10.42
C LYS A 31 -15.85 12.59 -10.88
N GLU A 32 -16.71 12.35 -9.93
CA GLU A 32 -18.11 12.11 -10.18
C GLU A 32 -18.72 13.27 -10.99
N GLY A 33 -19.33 12.97 -12.13
CA GLY A 33 -19.87 13.96 -13.06
C GLY A 33 -18.88 14.53 -14.10
N GLU A 34 -17.59 14.24 -14.01
CA GLU A 34 -16.58 14.57 -15.03
C GLU A 34 -16.49 13.47 -16.11
N GLU A 35 -17.58 12.82 -16.46
CA GLU A 35 -17.56 11.80 -17.51
C GLU A 35 -17.09 12.41 -18.83
N LEU A 36 -15.85 12.11 -19.18
CA LEU A 36 -15.21 12.59 -20.38
C LEU A 36 -15.87 11.97 -21.61
N LYS A 37 -16.62 12.78 -22.35
CA LYS A 37 -17.20 12.46 -23.67
C LYS A 37 -16.12 12.27 -24.76
N ASN A 38 -14.88 11.96 -24.38
CA ASN A 38 -13.76 11.87 -25.33
C ASN A 38 -13.34 10.41 -25.51
N ALA A 39 -13.69 9.82 -26.64
CA ALA A 39 -13.31 8.46 -27.03
C ALA A 39 -11.79 8.18 -26.98
N SER A 40 -10.96 9.23 -27.00
CA SER A 40 -9.52 9.08 -26.89
C SER A 40 -9.06 8.59 -25.52
N PHE A 41 -9.73 9.01 -24.43
CA PHE A 41 -9.44 8.49 -23.08
C PHE A 41 -9.80 7.02 -22.96
N GLU A 42 -10.94 6.61 -23.53
CA GLU A 42 -11.35 5.22 -23.53
C GLU A 42 -10.37 4.33 -24.29
N LYS A 43 -9.92 4.77 -25.46
CA LYS A 43 -8.92 4.04 -26.24
C LYS A 43 -7.62 3.83 -25.45
N ILE A 44 -7.03 4.91 -24.92
CA ILE A 44 -5.79 4.84 -24.15
C ILE A 44 -6.00 4.07 -22.85
N GLY A 45 -7.13 4.29 -22.16
CA GLY A 45 -7.48 3.58 -20.94
C GLY A 45 -7.56 2.07 -21.15
N ASN A 46 -8.15 1.61 -22.23
CA ASN A 46 -8.22 0.18 -22.56
C ASN A 46 -6.83 -0.41 -22.86
N GLU A 47 -5.93 0.37 -23.48
CA GLU A 47 -4.53 -0.05 -23.67
C GLU A 47 -3.77 -0.16 -22.34
N ILE A 48 -4.02 0.76 -21.40
CA ILE A 48 -3.47 0.73 -20.02
C ILE A 48 -4.03 -0.48 -19.26
N LEU A 49 -5.33 -0.75 -19.36
CA LEU A 49 -6.01 -1.85 -18.66
C LEU A 49 -5.48 -3.23 -19.03
N LYS A 50 -4.98 -3.41 -20.24
CA LYS A 50 -4.32 -4.67 -20.66
C LYS A 50 -3.15 -5.02 -19.74
N LYS A 51 -2.38 -4.02 -19.28
CA LYS A 51 -1.27 -4.21 -18.34
C LYS A 51 -1.74 -4.51 -16.91
N CYS A 52 -3.00 -4.19 -16.58
CA CYS A 52 -3.57 -4.50 -15.26
C CYS A 52 -4.11 -5.93 -15.16
N GLY A 53 -4.25 -6.66 -16.29
CA GLY A 53 -4.68 -8.06 -16.31
C GLY A 53 -6.05 -8.34 -15.67
N GLY A 54 -6.94 -7.36 -15.63
CA GLY A 54 -8.24 -7.47 -14.95
C GLY A 54 -8.16 -7.51 -13.41
N ILE A 55 -6.98 -7.21 -12.82
CA ILE A 55 -6.78 -7.24 -11.36
C ILE A 55 -7.29 -5.94 -10.75
N PRO A 56 -8.34 -5.97 -9.89
CA PRO A 56 -8.96 -4.75 -9.36
C PRO A 56 -7.99 -3.83 -8.63
N LEU A 57 -7.06 -4.38 -7.86
CA LEU A 57 -6.07 -3.58 -7.12
C LEU A 57 -5.16 -2.79 -8.07
N ALA A 58 -4.69 -3.42 -9.15
CA ALA A 58 -3.87 -2.75 -10.16
C ALA A 58 -4.62 -1.63 -10.85
N ILE A 59 -5.88 -1.89 -11.22
CA ILE A 59 -6.74 -0.89 -11.87
C ILE A 59 -6.96 0.31 -10.96
N ARG A 60 -7.20 0.09 -9.67
CA ARG A 60 -7.37 1.16 -8.68
C ARG A 60 -6.08 1.96 -8.49
N ALA A 61 -4.95 1.28 -8.36
CA ALA A 61 -3.64 1.92 -8.20
C ALA A 61 -3.30 2.81 -9.40
N ILE A 62 -3.44 2.29 -10.63
CA ILE A 62 -3.24 3.06 -11.86
C ILE A 62 -4.26 4.18 -11.99
N GLY A 63 -5.53 3.91 -11.69
CA GLY A 63 -6.59 4.94 -11.71
C GLY A 63 -6.28 6.13 -10.81
N GLY A 64 -5.75 5.89 -9.61
CA GLY A 64 -5.28 6.93 -8.70
C GLY A 64 -4.15 7.79 -9.28
N LEU A 65 -3.21 7.18 -10.04
CA LEU A 65 -2.17 7.92 -10.75
C LEU A 65 -2.74 8.75 -11.91
N LEU A 66 -3.71 8.20 -12.64
CA LEU A 66 -4.36 8.88 -13.76
C LEU A 66 -5.27 10.02 -13.32
N TYR A 67 -5.81 9.95 -12.09
CA TYR A 67 -6.63 11.02 -11.51
C TYR A 67 -5.93 12.38 -11.50
N LEU A 68 -4.61 12.40 -11.32
CA LEU A 68 -3.79 13.61 -11.32
C LEU A 68 -3.48 14.13 -12.75
N ARG A 69 -3.78 13.33 -13.78
CA ARG A 69 -3.48 13.62 -15.19
C ARG A 69 -4.76 13.98 -15.94
N LYS A 70 -4.91 15.25 -16.28
CA LYS A 70 -6.19 15.81 -16.77
C LYS A 70 -6.34 15.80 -18.30
N SER A 71 -5.31 15.45 -19.05
CA SER A 71 -5.34 15.49 -20.51
C SER A 71 -5.04 14.13 -21.14
N VAL A 72 -5.60 13.90 -22.33
CA VAL A 72 -5.33 12.73 -23.18
C VAL A 72 -3.83 12.57 -23.42
N ARG A 73 -3.12 13.68 -23.62
CA ARG A 73 -1.67 13.67 -23.83
C ARG A 73 -0.90 13.15 -22.62
N GLU A 74 -1.31 13.54 -21.41
CA GLU A 74 -0.69 13.04 -20.17
C GLU A 74 -0.90 11.54 -19.97
N TRP A 75 -2.11 11.02 -20.31
CA TRP A 75 -2.39 9.58 -20.28
C TRP A 75 -1.55 8.83 -21.31
N GLN A 76 -1.39 9.39 -22.52
CA GLN A 76 -0.53 8.80 -23.54
C GLN A 76 0.92 8.73 -23.08
N LEU A 77 1.45 9.85 -22.52
CA LEU A 77 2.81 9.91 -21.99
C LEU A 77 3.03 8.92 -20.84
N PHE A 78 2.04 8.79 -19.94
CA PHE A 78 2.09 7.82 -18.86
C PHE A 78 2.17 6.38 -19.40
N LYS A 79 1.31 6.05 -20.36
CA LYS A 79 1.33 4.74 -21.01
C LYS A 79 2.68 4.45 -21.68
N ASP A 80 3.19 5.41 -22.46
CA ASP A 80 4.37 5.21 -23.31
C ASP A 80 5.69 5.24 -22.52
N ASN A 81 5.76 5.99 -21.43
CA ASN A 81 7.01 6.14 -20.67
C ASN A 81 7.08 5.25 -19.42
N GLU A 82 5.96 5.03 -18.76
CA GLU A 82 5.93 4.40 -17.45
C GLU A 82 5.47 2.94 -17.51
N LEU A 83 4.43 2.64 -18.29
CA LEU A 83 3.90 1.28 -18.40
C LEU A 83 4.64 0.38 -19.39
N LEU A 84 5.37 0.94 -20.38
CA LEU A 84 6.17 0.13 -21.30
C LEU A 84 7.28 -0.64 -20.60
N ASN A 85 7.81 -0.11 -19.50
CA ASN A 85 8.89 -0.74 -18.74
C ASN A 85 8.40 -1.91 -17.85
N ILE A 86 7.09 -2.15 -17.80
CA ILE A 86 6.52 -3.28 -17.07
C ILE A 86 6.49 -4.48 -18.03
N SER A 87 7.32 -5.49 -17.75
CA SER A 87 7.39 -6.72 -18.55
C SER A 87 6.05 -7.47 -18.51
N GLU A 88 5.67 -8.04 -19.66
CA GLU A 88 4.44 -8.87 -19.77
C GLU A 88 4.71 -10.34 -19.41
N GLU A 89 5.98 -10.72 -19.25
CA GLU A 89 6.38 -12.13 -19.15
C GLU A 89 6.08 -12.78 -17.82
N ASP A 90 5.97 -11.99 -16.74
CA ASP A 90 5.54 -12.48 -15.45
C ASP A 90 4.11 -11.97 -15.20
N ASN A 91 3.16 -12.86 -14.94
CA ASN A 91 1.84 -12.49 -14.40
C ASN A 91 1.98 -11.81 -13.02
N ASP A 92 3.10 -11.16 -12.76
CA ASP A 92 3.42 -10.46 -11.53
C ASP A 92 2.86 -9.03 -11.60
N ILE A 93 1.93 -8.74 -10.69
CA ILE A 93 1.33 -7.42 -10.56
C ILE A 93 2.17 -6.46 -9.73
N LEU A 94 3.19 -6.94 -9.02
CA LEU A 94 4.02 -6.11 -8.17
C LEU A 94 4.71 -4.95 -8.90
N PRO A 95 5.19 -5.09 -10.16
CA PRO A 95 5.73 -3.96 -10.90
C PRO A 95 4.71 -2.84 -11.11
N THR A 96 3.44 -3.18 -11.40
CA THR A 96 2.35 -2.21 -11.54
C THR A 96 2.02 -1.51 -10.22
N LEU A 97 2.00 -2.24 -9.10
CA LEU A 97 1.80 -1.66 -7.78
C LEU A 97 2.99 -0.81 -7.35
N LYS A 98 4.21 -1.24 -7.69
CA LYS A 98 5.43 -0.48 -7.43
C LYS A 98 5.40 0.89 -8.11
N LEU A 99 4.84 1.00 -9.31
CA LEU A 99 4.68 2.28 -9.99
C LEU A 99 3.89 3.28 -9.12
N SER A 100 2.80 2.83 -8.47
CA SER A 100 2.04 3.68 -7.54
C SER A 100 2.88 4.15 -6.36
N TYR A 101 3.73 3.28 -5.81
CA TYR A 101 4.66 3.64 -4.75
C TYR A 101 5.74 4.63 -5.24
N ASP A 102 6.30 4.43 -6.42
CA ASP A 102 7.36 5.28 -6.96
C ASP A 102 6.86 6.73 -7.15
N HIS A 103 5.58 6.92 -7.42
CA HIS A 103 4.90 8.22 -7.51
C HIS A 103 4.48 8.84 -6.17
N LEU A 104 4.70 8.18 -5.05
CA LEU A 104 4.45 8.79 -3.74
C LEU A 104 5.49 9.88 -3.45
N PRO A 105 5.08 10.99 -2.80
CA PRO A 105 6.00 11.90 -2.13
C PRO A 105 6.87 11.15 -1.11
N SER A 106 8.08 11.64 -0.86
CA SER A 106 9.06 10.97 0.00
C SER A 106 8.54 10.66 1.41
N HIS A 107 7.78 11.58 2.00
CA HIS A 107 7.18 11.36 3.33
C HIS A 107 6.15 10.24 3.33
N LEU A 108 5.33 10.11 2.29
CA LEU A 108 4.37 9.01 2.17
C LEU A 108 5.05 7.67 1.86
N LYS A 109 6.19 7.69 1.16
CA LYS A 109 7.00 6.48 0.95
C LYS A 109 7.46 5.88 2.26
N GLN A 110 7.96 6.71 3.18
CA GLN A 110 8.38 6.28 4.52
C GLN A 110 7.21 5.74 5.33
N CYS A 111 6.08 6.47 5.36
CA CYS A 111 4.87 6.04 6.06
C CYS A 111 4.35 4.69 5.56
N PHE A 112 4.33 4.49 4.23
CA PHE A 112 3.88 3.22 3.66
C PHE A 112 4.86 2.09 3.91
N ALA A 113 6.16 2.30 3.68
CA ALA A 113 7.19 1.28 3.91
C ALA A 113 7.17 0.79 5.37
N PHE A 114 6.97 1.68 6.33
CA PHE A 114 6.84 1.35 7.75
C PHE A 114 5.69 0.36 8.03
N CYS A 115 4.65 0.36 7.22
CA CYS A 115 3.53 -0.57 7.40
C CYS A 115 3.93 -2.06 7.24
N SER A 116 5.12 -2.36 6.70
CA SER A 116 5.68 -3.71 6.62
C SER A 116 5.91 -4.38 7.98
N ILE A 117 5.92 -3.61 9.08
CA ILE A 117 6.07 -4.15 10.44
C ILE A 117 4.84 -4.94 10.91
N TYR A 118 3.67 -4.69 10.32
CA TYR A 118 2.46 -5.43 10.67
C TYR A 118 2.41 -6.77 9.96
N PRO A 119 1.84 -7.80 10.58
CA PRO A 119 1.58 -9.06 9.88
C PRO A 119 0.56 -8.89 8.74
N LYS A 120 0.61 -9.78 7.74
CA LYS A 120 -0.45 -9.88 6.73
C LYS A 120 -1.81 -10.07 7.39
N ASP A 121 -2.86 -9.54 6.79
CA ASP A 121 -4.25 -9.58 7.29
C ASP A 121 -4.49 -8.94 8.66
N TYR A 122 -3.47 -8.31 9.24
CA TYR A 122 -3.62 -7.63 10.52
C TYR A 122 -4.53 -6.41 10.39
N LYS A 123 -5.47 -6.29 11.33
CA LYS A 123 -6.37 -5.14 11.42
C LYS A 123 -5.66 -4.04 12.20
N ILE A 124 -5.26 -2.98 11.52
CA ILE A 124 -4.48 -1.86 12.04
C ILE A 124 -5.44 -0.76 12.51
N GLU A 125 -5.21 -0.23 13.69
CA GLU A 125 -5.91 0.95 14.19
C GLU A 125 -5.24 2.21 13.61
N LYS A 126 -6.03 3.07 12.95
CA LYS A 126 -5.54 4.27 12.27
C LYS A 126 -4.78 5.20 13.19
N THR A 127 -5.34 5.49 14.36
CA THR A 127 -4.74 6.40 15.33
C THR A 127 -3.40 5.90 15.85
N SER A 128 -3.30 4.61 16.13
CA SER A 128 -2.04 3.98 16.55
C SER A 128 -0.97 4.07 15.46
N LEU A 129 -1.33 3.86 14.19
CA LEU A 129 -0.38 4.01 13.09
C LEU A 129 0.12 5.46 12.96
N ILE A 130 -0.78 6.45 13.08
CA ILE A 130 -0.41 7.86 13.03
C ILE A 130 0.57 8.21 14.15
N TYR A 131 0.31 7.76 15.38
CA TYR A 131 1.24 7.98 16.49
C TYR A 131 2.60 7.33 16.28
N MET A 132 2.64 6.15 15.66
CA MET A 132 3.90 5.51 15.30
C MET A 132 4.66 6.34 14.24
N TRP A 133 3.99 6.86 13.21
CA TRP A 133 4.61 7.75 12.23
C TRP A 133 5.15 9.04 12.86
N MET A 134 4.42 9.60 13.85
CA MET A 134 4.88 10.75 14.61
C MET A 134 6.14 10.41 15.43
N ALA A 135 6.13 9.27 16.12
CA ALA A 135 7.28 8.82 16.92
C ALA A 135 8.52 8.53 16.06
N GLN A 136 8.34 8.10 14.81
CA GLN A 136 9.43 7.90 13.84
C GLN A 136 9.89 9.20 13.16
N GLY A 137 9.24 10.33 13.44
CA GLY A 137 9.57 11.61 12.79
C GLY A 137 9.20 11.70 11.31
N PHE A 138 8.27 10.84 10.82
CA PHE A 138 7.83 10.88 9.43
C PHE A 138 6.86 12.03 9.17
N ILE A 139 6.14 12.49 10.21
CA ILE A 139 5.21 13.61 10.11
C ILE A 139 5.98 14.93 10.11
N LYS A 140 5.94 15.63 8.99
CA LYS A 140 6.61 16.92 8.82
C LYS A 140 5.62 18.06 8.92
N LEU A 141 5.80 18.91 9.91
CA LEU A 141 5.01 20.12 10.06
C LEU A 141 5.63 21.22 9.20
N TYR A 142 4.94 21.59 8.13
CA TYR A 142 5.32 22.74 7.30
C TYR A 142 4.67 24.05 7.77
N ASN A 143 3.73 23.97 8.73
CA ASN A 143 3.00 25.11 9.25
C ASN A 143 2.75 24.89 10.76
N GLU A 144 3.10 25.88 11.59
CA GLU A 144 2.92 25.84 13.05
C GLU A 144 1.45 25.81 13.49
N THR A 145 0.51 26.05 12.56
CA THR A 145 -0.93 26.08 12.86
C THR A 145 -1.61 24.71 12.84
N LYS A 146 -0.98 23.67 12.26
CA LYS A 146 -1.54 22.32 12.19
C LYS A 146 -0.97 21.45 13.31
N CYS A 147 -1.81 20.62 13.94
CA CYS A 147 -1.31 19.64 14.85
C CYS A 147 -0.74 18.41 14.09
N PRO A 148 0.23 17.69 14.66
CA PRO A 148 0.84 16.53 14.01
C PRO A 148 -0.16 15.44 13.65
N GLU A 149 -1.19 15.24 14.46
CA GLU A 149 -2.24 14.26 14.26
C GLU A 149 -3.08 14.58 13.00
N ASP A 150 -3.38 15.85 12.75
CA ASP A 150 -4.11 16.27 11.55
C ASP A 150 -3.29 16.00 10.30
N VAL A 151 -1.99 16.31 10.33
CA VAL A 151 -1.07 16.03 9.21
C VAL A 151 -0.93 14.51 9.01
N GLY A 152 -0.84 13.73 10.09
CA GLY A 152 -0.83 12.28 10.03
C GLY A 152 -2.11 11.72 9.42
N ASN A 153 -3.26 12.30 9.76
CA ASN A 153 -4.53 11.94 9.15
C ASN A 153 -4.58 12.28 7.65
N GLU A 154 -4.05 13.43 7.23
CA GLU A 154 -3.92 13.78 5.81
C GLU A 154 -3.04 12.75 5.06
N TYR A 155 -1.91 12.33 5.64
CA TYR A 155 -1.03 11.30 5.05
C TYR A 155 -1.75 9.95 4.93
N PHE A 156 -2.49 9.55 5.98
CA PHE A 156 -3.30 8.34 5.95
C PHE A 156 -4.35 8.37 4.84
N MET A 157 -5.08 9.47 4.76
CA MET A 157 -6.14 9.64 3.75
C MET A 157 -5.55 9.64 2.33
N ASP A 158 -4.39 10.25 2.11
CA ASP A 158 -3.74 10.25 0.79
C ASP A 158 -3.33 8.84 0.37
N LEU A 159 -2.75 8.02 1.27
CA LEU A 159 -2.46 6.61 1.01
C LEU A 159 -3.75 5.80 0.77
N HIS A 160 -4.79 6.03 1.56
CA HIS A 160 -6.08 5.35 1.39
C HIS A 160 -6.72 5.67 0.03
N TRP A 161 -6.79 6.92 -0.39
CA TRP A 161 -7.30 7.34 -1.70
C TRP A 161 -6.53 6.72 -2.86
N ARG A 162 -5.24 6.48 -2.69
CA ARG A 162 -4.39 5.79 -3.67
C ARG A 162 -4.51 4.27 -3.61
N SER A 163 -5.44 3.75 -2.79
CA SER A 163 -5.73 2.31 -2.64
C SER A 163 -4.60 1.47 -2.03
N PHE A 164 -3.74 2.10 -1.21
CA PHE A 164 -2.74 1.37 -0.42
C PHE A 164 -3.38 0.62 0.76
N PHE A 165 -4.54 1.08 1.25
CA PHE A 165 -5.30 0.49 2.34
C PHE A 165 -6.67 0.01 1.88
N GLN A 166 -7.18 -1.04 2.53
CA GLN A 166 -8.47 -1.67 2.22
C GLN A 166 -9.23 -2.03 3.51
N GLU A 167 -10.43 -2.58 3.35
CA GLU A 167 -11.26 -3.08 4.45
C GLU A 167 -11.35 -2.10 5.62
N VAL A 168 -11.70 -0.85 5.32
CA VAL A 168 -11.85 0.18 6.33
C VAL A 168 -13.09 -0.06 7.18
N GLU A 169 -12.95 0.13 8.49
CA GLU A 169 -14.05 0.21 9.45
C GLU A 169 -14.20 1.65 9.92
N GLU A 170 -15.43 2.12 9.96
CA GLU A 170 -15.75 3.47 10.42
C GLU A 170 -16.23 3.43 11.88
N ASP A 171 -16.00 4.51 12.60
CA ASP A 171 -16.56 4.76 13.92
C ASP A 171 -18.02 5.29 13.81
N GLU A 172 -18.65 5.54 14.95
CA GLU A 172 -20.03 6.06 15.03
C GLU A 172 -20.19 7.44 14.35
N LEU A 173 -19.10 8.16 14.11
CA LEU A 173 -19.07 9.48 13.47
C LEU A 173 -18.76 9.39 11.97
N GLY A 174 -18.55 8.18 11.41
CA GLY A 174 -18.18 7.96 10.03
C GLY A 174 -16.70 8.19 9.72
N ASN A 175 -15.83 8.27 10.73
CA ASN A 175 -14.40 8.35 10.53
C ASN A 175 -13.79 6.95 10.44
N ILE A 176 -12.81 6.76 9.54
CA ILE A 176 -12.06 5.50 9.49
C ILE A 176 -11.32 5.30 10.82
N SER A 177 -11.63 4.20 11.51
CA SER A 177 -11.01 3.80 12.77
C SER A 177 -10.00 2.68 12.60
N LYS A 178 -10.30 1.68 11.75
CA LYS A 178 -9.45 0.52 11.48
C LYS A 178 -9.41 0.22 10.00
N PHE A 179 -8.36 -0.47 9.58
CA PHE A 179 -8.15 -0.85 8.17
C PHE A 179 -7.22 -2.05 8.07
N LYS A 180 -7.10 -2.59 6.86
CA LYS A 180 -6.10 -3.60 6.52
C LYS A 180 -5.26 -3.14 5.33
N ILE A 181 -4.13 -3.81 5.15
CA ILE A 181 -3.29 -3.69 3.96
C ILE A 181 -3.53 -4.92 3.10
N HIS A 182 -3.75 -4.73 1.80
CA HIS A 182 -3.86 -5.86 0.87
C HIS A 182 -2.55 -6.63 0.82
N ASP A 183 -2.60 -7.97 0.76
CA ASP A 183 -1.41 -8.83 0.79
C ASP A 183 -0.33 -8.41 -0.20
N LEU A 184 -0.71 -8.10 -1.43
CA LEU A 184 0.23 -7.63 -2.46
C LEU A 184 0.85 -6.26 -2.14
N MET A 185 0.10 -5.36 -1.49
CA MET A 185 0.63 -4.09 -1.01
C MET A 185 1.54 -4.29 0.19
N HIS A 186 1.23 -5.26 1.05
CA HIS A 186 2.10 -5.65 2.15
C HIS A 186 3.43 -6.23 1.63
N ASP A 187 3.39 -7.12 0.62
CA ASP A 187 4.60 -7.65 -0.02
C ASP A 187 5.44 -6.53 -0.66
N LEU A 188 4.77 -5.54 -1.27
CA LEU A 188 5.44 -4.34 -1.77
C LEU A 188 6.08 -3.55 -0.63
N ALA A 189 5.39 -3.34 0.51
CA ALA A 189 5.92 -2.62 1.65
C ALA A 189 7.20 -3.30 2.20
N ILE A 190 7.20 -4.62 2.33
CA ILE A 190 8.39 -5.41 2.71
C ILE A 190 9.52 -5.18 1.68
N LYS A 191 9.22 -5.28 0.40
CA LYS A 191 10.21 -5.15 -0.66
C LYS A 191 10.87 -3.76 -0.69
N VAL A 192 10.11 -2.70 -0.45
CA VAL A 192 10.62 -1.32 -0.49
C VAL A 192 11.27 -0.91 0.84
N MET A 193 10.91 -1.52 1.96
CA MET A 193 11.58 -1.35 3.25
C MET A 193 12.96 -2.02 3.27
N GLY A 194 13.12 -3.12 2.52
CA GLY A 194 14.40 -3.84 2.44
C GLY A 194 14.84 -4.41 3.79
N SER A 195 16.12 -4.27 4.14
CA SER A 195 16.71 -4.77 5.38
C SER A 195 16.45 -3.88 6.61
N GLU A 196 15.79 -2.73 6.46
CA GLU A 196 15.53 -1.81 7.57
C GLU A 196 14.46 -2.33 8.55
N SER A 197 13.66 -3.33 8.15
CA SER A 197 12.70 -3.97 9.04
C SER A 197 12.81 -5.49 9.00
N THR A 198 12.61 -6.12 10.16
CA THR A 198 12.63 -7.58 10.32
C THR A 198 11.48 -8.00 11.21
N THR A 199 10.78 -9.09 10.83
CA THR A 199 9.78 -9.72 11.68
C THR A 199 10.36 -11.00 12.29
N ILE A 200 10.35 -11.06 13.61
CA ILE A 200 10.87 -12.19 14.37
C ILE A 200 9.73 -13.18 14.62
N TYR A 201 9.88 -14.36 14.08
CA TYR A 201 8.95 -15.49 14.27
C TYR A 201 9.50 -16.55 15.24
N SER A 202 10.82 -16.56 15.51
CA SER A 202 11.48 -17.52 16.38
C SER A 202 12.65 -16.88 17.14
N LYS A 203 13.13 -17.54 18.21
CA LYS A 203 14.27 -17.07 19.01
C LYS A 203 15.62 -17.11 18.26
N GLU A 204 15.69 -17.72 17.10
CA GLU A 204 16.91 -17.93 16.31
C GLU A 204 17.00 -16.99 15.09
N THR A 205 16.19 -15.94 15.04
CA THR A 205 16.23 -14.98 13.92
C THR A 205 17.42 -14.04 14.11
N ASP A 206 18.38 -14.09 13.21
CA ASP A 206 19.48 -13.12 13.14
C ASP A 206 18.94 -11.75 12.71
N ILE A 207 19.37 -10.71 13.44
CA ILE A 207 19.03 -9.31 13.11
C ILE A 207 20.23 -8.69 12.43
N ASP A 208 20.01 -8.15 11.22
CA ASP A 208 21.02 -7.38 10.49
C ASP A 208 21.31 -6.07 11.23
N GLU A 209 22.59 -5.63 11.24
CA GLU A 209 23.00 -4.32 11.82
C GLU A 209 22.27 -3.13 11.20
N LYS A 210 21.68 -3.30 10.00
CA LYS A 210 20.88 -2.28 9.31
C LYS A 210 19.42 -2.27 9.71
N THR A 211 18.99 -3.20 10.59
CA THR A 211 17.59 -3.30 11.00
C THR A 211 17.26 -2.19 12.00
N HIS A 212 16.41 -1.27 11.61
CA HIS A 212 15.90 -0.19 12.45
C HIS A 212 14.55 -0.52 13.09
N HIS A 213 13.79 -1.42 12.49
CA HIS A 213 12.45 -1.78 12.94
C HIS A 213 12.34 -3.29 13.13
N VAL A 214 11.89 -3.70 14.30
CA VAL A 214 11.67 -5.11 14.64
C VAL A 214 10.21 -5.31 15.04
N SER A 215 9.52 -6.21 14.37
CA SER A 215 8.21 -6.67 14.79
C SER A 215 8.27 -8.11 15.30
N PHE A 216 7.33 -8.45 16.19
CA PHE A 216 7.24 -9.80 16.75
C PHE A 216 6.01 -10.50 16.16
N GLY A 217 6.22 -11.63 15.49
CA GLY A 217 5.14 -12.46 14.98
C GLY A 217 4.32 -13.08 16.12
N HIS A 218 3.10 -13.49 15.81
CA HIS A 218 2.08 -13.96 16.78
C HIS A 218 2.54 -15.08 17.73
N ILE A 219 3.60 -15.82 17.36
CA ILE A 219 4.10 -16.96 18.15
C ILE A 219 4.83 -16.49 19.42
N LEU A 220 5.36 -15.26 19.45
CA LEU A 220 6.09 -14.74 20.61
C LEU A 220 5.20 -13.96 21.59
N SER A 221 4.00 -13.58 21.16
CA SER A 221 3.06 -12.83 22.03
C SER A 221 2.42 -13.69 23.13
N SER A 222 2.52 -15.02 23.04
CA SER A 222 1.94 -15.96 24.02
C SER A 222 2.95 -16.53 25.02
N SER A 223 4.25 -16.27 24.87
CA SER A 223 5.31 -16.69 25.79
C SER A 223 6.09 -15.50 26.33
N SER A 224 5.90 -15.28 27.57
CA SER A 224 6.33 -14.17 28.39
C SER A 224 7.84 -14.02 28.57
N GLU A 225 8.67 -13.75 27.60
CA GLU A 225 9.99 -13.15 27.82
C GLU A 225 10.66 -12.87 26.47
N VAL A 226 10.61 -11.60 26.06
CA VAL A 226 11.50 -11.09 25.01
C VAL A 226 12.92 -11.16 25.57
N PRO A 227 13.88 -11.82 24.94
CA PRO A 227 15.25 -11.90 25.44
C PRO A 227 15.86 -10.50 25.61
N ILE A 228 16.44 -10.23 26.77
CA ILE A 228 17.06 -8.93 27.12
C ILE A 228 18.15 -8.53 26.10
N SER A 229 18.77 -9.50 25.41
CA SER A 229 19.73 -9.25 24.34
C SER A 229 19.17 -8.42 23.18
N PHE A 230 17.86 -8.43 22.95
CA PHE A 230 17.19 -7.61 21.92
C PHE A 230 17.24 -6.11 22.24
N PHE A 231 17.17 -5.74 23.51
CA PHE A 231 17.21 -4.33 23.92
C PHE A 231 18.62 -3.73 23.87
N CYS A 232 19.67 -4.54 23.86
CA CYS A 232 21.04 -4.07 23.81
C CYS A 232 21.50 -3.61 22.43
N HIS A 233 20.85 -4.10 21.33
CA HIS A 233 21.21 -3.70 19.95
C HIS A 233 20.49 -2.44 19.48
N VAL A 234 19.33 -2.11 20.05
CA VAL A 234 18.54 -0.94 19.66
C VAL A 234 19.08 0.38 20.23
N ASN A 235 19.95 0.32 21.27
CA ASN A 235 20.41 1.50 22.01
C ASN A 235 21.71 2.15 21.51
N HIS A 236 22.32 1.70 20.42
CA HIS A 236 23.56 2.34 19.92
C HIS A 236 23.35 3.46 18.89
N GLY A 237 22.11 3.86 18.63
CA GLY A 237 21.78 4.89 17.62
C GLY A 237 21.11 6.17 18.16
N MET A 238 20.93 6.32 19.48
CA MET A 238 20.35 7.54 20.05
C MET A 238 21.26 8.08 21.15
N ILE A 239 22.16 9.01 20.82
CA ILE A 239 22.51 10.22 21.63
C ILE A 239 23.33 11.15 20.72
N PRO A 240 23.08 12.47 20.75
CA PRO A 240 23.32 13.53 19.79
C PRO A 240 24.70 13.99 19.70
#